data_d8c6566e9f803a0cdab1d428671f8bb2
#
_entry.id   d8c6566e9f803a0cdab1d428671f8bb2
#
_cell.length_a   1.000
_cell.length_b   1.000
_cell.length_c   1.000
_cell.angle_alpha   90.00
_cell.angle_beta   90.00
_cell.angle_gamma   90.00
#
_symmetry.space_group_name_H-M   'P 1'
#
loop_
_entity.id
_entity.type
_entity.pdbx_description
1 polymer ?
#
loop_
_entity_poly.entity_id
_entity_poly.type
_entity_poly.pdbx_seq_one_letter_code
_entity_poly.pdbx_strand_id
1 'polypeptide(L)'
;MLHQIFRFNWKAWRALSPAEQERIASAAIHKLKEICEDSGDGAHSALYSQLGHRGDLMFLHMRDSVQALNQVELQLAQTDLHDFLEQTYSYLSVIELGLYESSAKTYSALAARDIQPHSPEWNAAIQETIDRQGVAMHSRLYPPIPDFTYACFYPMDRKRAEEVNWYTEPMAERQRMMHEHGMIGRRYADHVRQIISGSIGLDDWEWAVDLFSNDPVVFKKLIYEMRFDEVSAKYALFGSFHVGLRLPIDRLSNWLAGNL
;
A
#
# COMPACT_ATOMS: atom_id res chain seq x y z
N MET A 1 4.82 -2.44 4.79
CA MET A 1 4.67 -1.16 4.03
C MET A 1 4.43 -0.02 4.99
N LEU A 2 4.97 1.14 4.68
CA LEU A 2 4.71 2.39 5.40
C LEU A 2 4.45 3.50 4.39
N HIS A 3 3.31 4.16 4.53
CA HIS A 3 3.02 5.42 3.86
C HIS A 3 3.27 6.55 4.83
N GLN A 4 3.93 7.62 4.39
CA GLN A 4 4.10 8.85 5.13
C GLN A 4 3.72 10.02 4.24
N ILE A 5 2.84 10.88 4.73
CA ILE A 5 2.34 12.03 3.98
C ILE A 5 2.69 13.29 4.75
N PHE A 6 3.30 14.22 4.05
CA PHE A 6 3.81 15.45 4.62
C PHE A 6 3.26 16.67 3.90
N ARG A 7 2.98 17.70 4.68
CA ARG A 7 2.85 19.06 4.20
C ARG A 7 4.21 19.73 4.25
N PHE A 8 4.54 20.48 3.20
CA PHE A 8 5.80 21.20 3.11
C PHE A 8 5.63 22.64 3.61
N ASN A 9 6.51 23.09 4.46
CA ASN A 9 6.48 24.46 4.97
C ASN A 9 7.13 25.43 3.97
N TRP A 10 6.39 25.72 2.89
CA TRP A 10 6.82 26.64 1.83
C TRP A 10 7.21 28.02 2.32
N LYS A 11 6.60 28.52 3.42
CA LYS A 11 6.93 29.82 3.97
C LYS A 11 8.33 29.82 4.58
N ALA A 12 8.63 28.84 5.42
CA ALA A 12 9.96 28.69 6.02
C ALA A 12 11.01 28.42 4.94
N TRP A 13 10.73 27.56 3.98
CA TRP A 13 11.64 27.26 2.86
C TRP A 13 12.03 28.51 2.05
N ARG A 14 11.05 29.33 1.67
CA ARG A 14 11.29 30.58 0.91
C ARG A 14 12.01 31.65 1.71
N ALA A 15 12.12 31.53 3.01
CA ALA A 15 12.87 32.45 3.88
C ALA A 15 14.37 32.16 3.89
N LEU A 16 14.80 30.99 3.42
CA LEU A 16 16.20 30.61 3.31
C LEU A 16 16.89 31.35 2.15
N SER A 17 18.20 31.54 2.27
CA SER A 17 19.03 31.96 1.14
C SER A 17 19.08 30.86 0.05
N PRO A 18 19.29 31.25 -1.23
CA PRO A 18 19.45 30.26 -2.30
C PRO A 18 20.56 29.24 -2.03
N ALA A 19 21.65 29.63 -1.37
CA ALA A 19 22.74 28.73 -1.02
C ALA A 19 22.36 27.70 0.03
N GLU A 20 21.54 28.09 1.02
CA GLU A 20 21.01 27.14 2.02
C GLU A 20 19.98 26.20 1.42
N GLN A 21 19.09 26.69 0.56
CA GLN A 21 18.14 25.84 -0.17
C GLN A 21 18.88 24.77 -0.99
N GLU A 22 19.90 25.15 -1.74
CA GLU A 22 20.70 24.24 -2.55
C GLU A 22 21.44 23.21 -1.67
N ARG A 23 22.04 23.64 -0.57
CA ARG A 23 22.73 22.75 0.38
C ARG A 23 21.78 21.69 0.94
N ILE A 24 20.60 22.12 1.43
CA ILE A 24 19.61 21.23 2.02
C ILE A 24 19.03 20.27 0.95
N ALA A 25 18.71 20.80 -0.23
CA ALA A 25 18.18 19.98 -1.33
C ALA A 25 19.18 18.90 -1.76
N SER A 26 20.46 19.27 -1.95
CA SER A 26 21.51 18.34 -2.35
C SER A 26 21.77 17.26 -1.30
N ALA A 27 21.83 17.64 -0.01
CA ALA A 27 21.97 16.68 1.09
C ALA A 27 20.77 15.73 1.19
N ALA A 28 19.55 16.26 1.02
CA ALA A 28 18.32 15.46 1.02
C ALA A 28 18.29 14.47 -0.16
N ILE A 29 18.65 14.92 -1.37
CA ILE A 29 18.73 14.04 -2.55
C ILE A 29 19.72 12.89 -2.30
N HIS A 30 20.89 13.18 -1.76
CA HIS A 30 21.87 12.14 -1.45
C HIS A 30 21.31 11.11 -0.47
N LYS A 31 20.74 11.56 0.63
CA LYS A 31 20.17 10.67 1.64
C LYS A 31 18.93 9.89 1.16
N LEU A 32 18.06 10.54 0.40
CA LEU A 32 16.89 9.88 -0.17
C LEU A 32 17.26 8.84 -1.24
N LYS A 33 18.35 9.05 -1.99
CA LYS A 33 18.89 8.01 -2.88
C LYS A 33 19.31 6.77 -2.09
N GLU A 34 20.07 6.93 -1.01
CA GLU A 34 20.42 5.81 -0.14
C GLU A 34 19.17 5.05 0.37
N ILE A 35 18.16 5.77 0.81
CA ILE A 35 16.89 5.19 1.31
C ILE A 35 16.13 4.46 0.19
N CYS A 36 16.10 5.00 -1.04
CA CYS A 36 15.31 4.49 -2.15
C CYS A 36 16.03 3.41 -2.96
N GLU A 37 17.35 3.41 -2.97
CA GLU A 37 18.19 2.45 -3.71
C GLU A 37 18.53 1.21 -2.87
N ASP A 38 17.94 1.10 -1.67
CA ASP A 38 18.22 -0.02 -0.78
C ASP A 38 17.94 -1.36 -1.45
N SER A 39 18.97 -2.18 -1.49
CA SER A 39 19.11 -3.33 -2.33
C SER A 39 18.76 -4.61 -1.58
N GLY A 40 17.55 -5.08 -1.79
CA GLY A 40 17.14 -6.40 -1.36
C GLY A 40 15.82 -6.78 -2.04
N ASP A 41 15.50 -8.07 -2.11
CA ASP A 41 14.18 -8.51 -2.54
C ASP A 41 13.11 -7.86 -1.64
N GLY A 42 12.31 -6.95 -2.22
CA GLY A 42 11.22 -6.26 -1.52
C GLY A 42 11.59 -4.99 -0.76
N ALA A 43 12.83 -4.52 -0.77
CA ALA A 43 13.23 -3.25 -0.17
C ALA A 43 13.18 -2.12 -1.21
N HIS A 44 12.09 -1.36 -1.22
CA HIS A 44 11.87 -0.27 -2.16
C HIS A 44 11.29 0.96 -1.45
N SER A 45 11.64 2.15 -1.95
CA SER A 45 10.97 3.38 -1.56
C SER A 45 10.64 4.23 -2.79
N ALA A 46 9.56 4.97 -2.70
CA ALA A 46 9.13 5.88 -3.75
C ALA A 46 8.62 7.19 -3.16
N LEU A 47 8.87 8.28 -3.87
CA LEU A 47 8.39 9.61 -3.53
C LEU A 47 7.39 10.07 -4.58
N TYR A 48 6.32 10.71 -4.13
CA TYR A 48 5.27 11.30 -4.97
C TYR A 48 5.00 12.74 -4.56
N SER A 49 4.90 13.64 -5.55
CA SER A 49 4.30 14.96 -5.37
C SER A 49 2.80 14.79 -5.27
N GLN A 50 2.24 15.04 -4.09
CA GLN A 50 0.83 14.83 -3.82
C GLN A 50 -0.02 16.02 -4.25
N LEU A 51 -1.21 15.74 -4.76
CA LEU A 51 -2.19 16.75 -5.16
C LEU A 51 -3.23 16.98 -4.07
N GLY A 52 -3.61 18.23 -3.89
CA GLY A 52 -4.71 18.62 -3.00
C GLY A 52 -4.26 19.03 -1.61
N HIS A 53 -5.22 19.13 -0.68
CA HIS A 53 -5.04 19.75 0.63
C HIS A 53 -4.50 18.81 1.72
N ARG A 54 -4.34 17.53 1.44
CA ARG A 54 -3.97 16.53 2.45
C ARG A 54 -2.47 16.43 2.70
N GLY A 55 -1.67 16.95 1.79
CA GLY A 55 -0.22 16.98 1.88
C GLY A 55 0.39 17.42 0.55
N ASP A 56 1.70 17.58 0.54
CA ASP A 56 2.49 17.98 -0.63
C ASP A 56 3.40 16.83 -1.12
N LEU A 57 3.89 16.01 -0.19
CA LEU A 57 4.75 14.85 -0.47
C LEU A 57 4.17 13.59 0.15
N MET A 58 4.25 12.48 -0.57
CA MET A 58 3.94 11.15 -0.07
C MET A 58 5.12 10.22 -0.31
N PHE A 59 5.63 9.61 0.76
CA PHE A 59 6.59 8.52 0.70
C PHE A 59 5.85 7.19 0.82
N LEU A 60 6.28 6.24 0.02
CA LEU A 60 5.89 4.84 0.13
C LEU A 60 7.15 4.01 0.35
N HIS A 61 7.21 3.29 1.47
CA HIS A 61 8.32 2.43 1.84
C HIS A 61 7.88 0.99 1.94
N MET A 62 8.62 0.09 1.32
CA MET A 62 8.49 -1.35 1.45
C MET A 62 9.76 -1.91 2.06
N ARG A 63 9.64 -2.67 3.13
CA ARG A 63 10.76 -3.36 3.80
C ARG A 63 10.29 -4.75 4.26
N ASP A 64 11.22 -5.62 4.51
CA ASP A 64 10.99 -6.99 5.02
C ASP A 64 10.61 -7.03 6.50
N SER A 65 10.85 -5.94 7.23
CA SER A 65 10.59 -5.87 8.67
C SER A 65 10.11 -4.49 9.12
N VAL A 66 9.38 -4.45 10.25
CA VAL A 66 8.96 -3.20 10.90
C VAL A 66 10.18 -2.44 11.41
N GLN A 67 11.22 -3.13 11.85
CA GLN A 67 12.48 -2.52 12.29
C GLN A 67 13.15 -1.75 11.14
N ALA A 68 13.17 -2.32 9.94
CA ALA A 68 13.73 -1.66 8.77
C ALA A 68 12.87 -0.46 8.32
N LEU A 69 11.53 -0.52 8.46
CA LEU A 69 10.65 0.62 8.24
C LEU A 69 10.93 1.75 9.24
N ASN A 70 11.06 1.42 10.53
CA ASN A 70 11.39 2.41 11.57
C ASN A 70 12.77 3.05 11.34
N GLN A 71 13.74 2.26 10.85
CA GLN A 71 15.06 2.80 10.47
C GLN A 71 14.95 3.84 9.36
N VAL A 72 14.08 3.61 8.37
CA VAL A 72 13.83 4.58 7.29
C VAL A 72 13.21 5.88 7.84
N GLU A 73 12.24 5.78 8.74
CA GLU A 73 11.66 6.97 9.40
C GLU A 73 12.72 7.79 10.14
N LEU A 74 13.57 7.11 10.93
CA LEU A 74 14.66 7.77 11.67
C LEU A 74 15.68 8.40 10.73
N GLN A 75 16.00 7.76 9.61
CA GLN A 75 16.91 8.31 8.60
C GLN A 75 16.33 9.56 7.94
N LEU A 76 15.04 9.54 7.61
CA LEU A 76 14.35 10.70 7.04
C LEU A 76 14.31 11.86 8.03
N ALA A 77 14.00 11.57 9.30
CA ALA A 77 13.93 12.54 10.39
C ALA A 77 15.28 13.22 10.71
N GLN A 78 16.42 12.62 10.32
CA GLN A 78 17.75 13.21 10.49
C GLN A 78 18.18 14.12 9.32
N THR A 79 17.34 14.28 8.31
CA THR A 79 17.65 15.20 7.19
C THR A 79 17.24 16.64 7.52
N ASP A 80 18.03 17.62 7.11
CA ASP A 80 17.65 19.05 7.24
C ASP A 80 16.36 19.37 6.48
N LEU A 81 15.99 18.57 5.46
CA LEU A 81 14.73 18.70 4.75
C LEU A 81 13.53 18.41 5.65
N HIS A 82 13.68 17.52 6.63
CA HIS A 82 12.62 17.13 7.55
C HIS A 82 12.13 18.30 8.39
N ASP A 83 12.96 19.32 8.66
CA ASP A 83 12.56 20.52 9.40
C ASP A 83 11.46 21.32 8.67
N PHE A 84 11.28 21.07 7.38
CA PHE A 84 10.23 21.68 6.55
C PHE A 84 9.03 20.75 6.29
N LEU A 85 9.03 19.54 6.86
CA LEU A 85 8.00 18.53 6.67
C LEU A 85 7.13 18.41 7.92
N GLU A 86 5.84 18.68 7.78
CA GLU A 86 4.81 18.40 8.78
C GLU A 86 4.07 17.12 8.38
N GLN A 87 4.20 16.06 9.17
CA GLN A 87 3.50 14.80 8.88
C GLN A 87 1.99 14.97 9.10
N THR A 88 1.21 14.82 8.04
CA THR A 88 -0.25 14.97 8.06
C THR A 88 -0.97 13.64 8.14
N TYR A 89 -0.33 12.55 7.71
CA TYR A 89 -0.87 11.19 7.77
C TYR A 89 0.25 10.16 7.66
N SER A 90 0.04 9.01 8.27
CA SER A 90 0.85 7.80 8.04
C SER A 90 -0.04 6.57 8.01
N TYR A 91 0.48 5.47 7.45
CA TYR A 91 -0.23 4.21 7.42
C TYR A 91 0.74 3.02 7.40
N LEU A 92 0.62 2.15 8.41
CA LEU A 92 1.45 0.96 8.54
C LEU A 92 0.65 -0.29 8.16
N SER A 93 1.19 -1.12 7.28
CA SER A 93 0.51 -2.32 6.78
C SER A 93 1.49 -3.42 6.37
N VAL A 94 0.97 -4.62 6.14
CA VAL A 94 1.72 -5.80 5.70
C VAL A 94 1.08 -6.39 4.45
N ILE A 95 1.89 -6.70 3.44
CA ILE A 95 1.41 -7.43 2.26
C ILE A 95 1.18 -8.88 2.64
N GLU A 96 -0.04 -9.37 2.40
CA GLU A 96 -0.49 -10.69 2.78
C GLU A 96 -1.02 -11.49 1.58
N LEU A 97 -0.98 -12.82 1.71
CA LEU A 97 -1.63 -13.70 0.75
C LEU A 97 -3.13 -13.72 0.94
N GLY A 98 -3.89 -13.41 -0.11
CA GLY A 98 -5.35 -13.65 -0.15
C GLY A 98 -5.64 -15.14 -0.37
N LEU A 99 -5.75 -15.91 0.70
CA LEU A 99 -5.86 -17.38 0.62
C LEU A 99 -7.31 -17.92 0.60
N TYR A 100 -8.33 -17.10 0.33
CA TYR A 100 -9.73 -17.53 0.41
C TYR A 100 -10.04 -18.82 -0.39
N GLU A 101 -9.64 -18.86 -1.66
CA GLU A 101 -9.94 -20.01 -2.52
C GLU A 101 -9.11 -21.24 -2.15
N SER A 102 -7.82 -21.06 -1.90
CA SER A 102 -6.92 -22.18 -1.54
C SER A 102 -7.25 -22.74 -0.17
N SER A 103 -7.58 -21.89 0.81
CA SER A 103 -8.01 -22.33 2.15
C SER A 103 -9.30 -23.14 2.08
N ALA A 104 -10.31 -22.66 1.35
CA ALA A 104 -11.58 -23.36 1.19
C ALA A 104 -11.39 -24.76 0.56
N LYS A 105 -10.56 -24.86 -0.49
CA LYS A 105 -10.24 -26.13 -1.13
C LYS A 105 -9.50 -27.08 -0.17
N THR A 106 -8.52 -26.57 0.55
CA THR A 106 -7.74 -27.38 1.51
C THR A 106 -8.61 -27.88 2.64
N TYR A 107 -9.44 -27.02 3.25
CA TYR A 107 -10.34 -27.41 4.33
C TYR A 107 -11.37 -28.45 3.88
N SER A 108 -11.94 -28.27 2.68
CA SER A 108 -12.89 -29.23 2.12
C SER A 108 -12.23 -30.60 1.86
N ALA A 109 -10.99 -30.60 1.36
CA ALA A 109 -10.25 -31.84 1.12
C ALA A 109 -9.89 -32.57 2.42
N LEU A 110 -9.51 -31.84 3.47
CA LEU A 110 -9.21 -32.40 4.80
C LEU A 110 -10.47 -32.94 5.47
N ALA A 111 -11.60 -32.22 5.39
CA ALA A 111 -12.88 -32.67 5.91
C ALA A 111 -13.37 -33.93 5.20
N ALA A 112 -13.21 -34.05 3.88
CA ALA A 112 -13.58 -35.24 3.11
C ALA A 112 -12.76 -36.48 3.50
N ARG A 113 -11.57 -36.30 4.10
CA ARG A 113 -10.70 -37.38 4.63
C ARG A 113 -10.89 -37.58 6.12
N ASP A 114 -11.85 -36.94 6.76
CA ASP A 114 -12.12 -36.98 8.21
C ASP A 114 -10.90 -36.56 9.07
N ILE A 115 -10.03 -35.70 8.54
CA ILE A 115 -8.87 -35.17 9.25
C ILE A 115 -9.34 -34.07 10.19
N GLN A 116 -9.10 -34.29 11.49
CA GLN A 116 -9.56 -33.37 12.52
C GLN A 116 -8.77 -32.05 12.50
N PRO A 117 -9.43 -30.90 12.62
CA PRO A 117 -8.78 -29.62 12.75
C PRO A 117 -7.72 -29.60 13.86
N HIS A 118 -6.59 -28.94 13.59
CA HIS A 118 -5.45 -28.82 14.52
C HIS A 118 -4.71 -30.14 14.85
N SER A 119 -5.05 -31.27 14.20
CA SER A 119 -4.24 -32.48 14.29
C SER A 119 -2.87 -32.28 13.62
N PRO A 120 -1.85 -33.09 13.92
CA PRO A 120 -0.55 -33.01 13.24
C PRO A 120 -0.66 -33.16 11.72
N GLU A 121 -1.52 -34.02 11.22
CA GLU A 121 -1.78 -34.21 9.78
C GLU A 121 -2.45 -32.96 9.17
N TRP A 122 -3.43 -32.38 9.88
CA TRP A 122 -4.07 -31.15 9.48
C TRP A 122 -3.06 -29.98 9.38
N ASN A 123 -2.23 -29.81 10.43
CA ASN A 123 -1.22 -28.75 10.47
C ASN A 123 -0.18 -28.91 9.34
N ALA A 124 0.26 -30.16 9.07
CA ALA A 124 1.20 -30.43 7.99
C ALA A 124 0.60 -30.10 6.61
N ALA A 125 -0.66 -30.43 6.34
CA ALA A 125 -1.33 -30.17 5.08
C ALA A 125 -1.56 -28.63 4.88
N ILE A 126 -1.86 -27.93 5.96
CA ILE A 126 -1.97 -26.45 5.92
C ILE A 126 -0.61 -25.83 5.63
N GLN A 127 0.46 -26.27 6.33
CA GLN A 127 1.81 -25.74 6.10
C GLN A 127 2.27 -25.99 4.66
N GLU A 128 2.08 -27.21 4.13
CA GLU A 128 2.39 -27.50 2.73
C GLU A 128 1.64 -26.57 1.75
N THR A 129 0.38 -26.29 2.05
CA THR A 129 -0.42 -25.36 1.23
C THR A 129 0.14 -23.94 1.30
N ILE A 130 0.53 -23.45 2.48
CA ILE A 130 1.14 -22.14 2.67
C ILE A 130 2.48 -22.06 1.93
N ASP A 131 3.34 -23.04 2.07
CA ASP A 131 4.66 -23.07 1.43
C ASP A 131 4.54 -23.06 -0.09
N ARG A 132 3.67 -23.90 -0.64
CA ARG A 132 3.39 -23.94 -2.08
C ARG A 132 2.83 -22.62 -2.61
N GLN A 133 1.90 -22.01 -1.88
CA GLN A 133 1.32 -20.71 -2.24
C GLN A 133 2.36 -19.60 -2.10
N GLY A 134 3.20 -19.61 -1.07
CA GLY A 134 4.28 -18.65 -0.86
C GLY A 134 5.23 -18.61 -2.06
N VAL A 135 5.69 -19.77 -2.53
CA VAL A 135 6.54 -19.84 -3.74
C VAL A 135 5.81 -19.33 -4.98
N ALA A 136 4.57 -19.78 -5.22
CA ALA A 136 3.80 -19.39 -6.40
C ALA A 136 3.41 -17.91 -6.42
N MET A 137 3.33 -17.27 -5.25
CA MET A 137 2.89 -15.87 -5.09
C MET A 137 4.01 -14.95 -4.58
N HIS A 138 5.26 -15.38 -4.63
CA HIS A 138 6.40 -14.58 -4.15
C HIS A 138 6.41 -13.17 -4.74
N SER A 139 6.19 -13.03 -6.05
CA SER A 139 6.11 -11.74 -6.73
C SER A 139 4.93 -10.85 -6.29
N ARG A 140 3.94 -11.42 -5.60
CA ARG A 140 2.82 -10.67 -5.01
C ARG A 140 3.07 -10.31 -3.56
N LEU A 141 3.88 -11.08 -2.84
CA LEU A 141 4.30 -10.79 -1.47
C LEU A 141 5.41 -9.74 -1.42
N TYR A 142 6.30 -9.78 -2.40
CA TYR A 142 7.44 -8.88 -2.53
C TYR A 142 7.39 -8.13 -3.88
N PRO A 143 6.29 -7.38 -4.15
CA PRO A 143 6.19 -6.66 -5.41
C PRO A 143 7.17 -5.48 -5.39
N PRO A 144 7.82 -5.16 -6.52
CA PRO A 144 8.46 -3.86 -6.66
C PRO A 144 7.39 -2.76 -6.66
N ILE A 145 7.72 -1.57 -6.17
CA ILE A 145 6.85 -0.39 -6.35
C ILE A 145 6.79 -0.10 -7.86
N PRO A 146 5.61 -0.14 -8.49
CA PRO A 146 5.50 0.02 -9.94
C PRO A 146 6.00 1.40 -10.40
N ASP A 147 6.73 1.43 -11.51
CA ASP A 147 7.25 2.67 -12.10
C ASP A 147 6.20 3.29 -13.05
N PHE A 148 5.12 3.78 -12.46
CA PHE A 148 4.06 4.51 -13.15
C PHE A 148 4.07 5.98 -12.77
N THR A 149 3.52 6.82 -13.64
CA THR A 149 3.46 8.27 -13.45
C THR A 149 2.62 8.67 -12.23
N TYR A 150 1.52 7.95 -11.97
CA TYR A 150 0.58 8.30 -10.90
C TYR A 150 0.42 7.16 -9.91
N ALA A 151 0.27 7.52 -8.65
CA ALA A 151 -0.17 6.63 -7.58
C ALA A 151 -1.42 7.19 -6.91
N CYS A 152 -2.30 6.28 -6.48
CA CYS A 152 -3.46 6.60 -5.65
C CYS A 152 -3.50 5.64 -4.48
N PHE A 153 -3.23 6.14 -3.28
CA PHE A 153 -3.37 5.40 -2.04
C PHE A 153 -4.67 5.76 -1.35
N TYR A 154 -5.35 4.77 -0.79
CA TYR A 154 -6.44 4.98 0.15
C TYR A 154 -6.55 3.81 1.13
N PRO A 155 -6.83 4.10 2.43
CA PRO A 155 -7.17 3.06 3.39
C PRO A 155 -8.65 2.68 3.26
N MET A 156 -9.00 1.48 3.70
CA MET A 156 -10.38 1.01 3.69
C MET A 156 -10.67 -0.01 4.80
N ASP A 157 -11.97 -0.10 5.14
CA ASP A 157 -12.51 -1.09 6.06
C ASP A 157 -13.61 -1.93 5.43
N ARG A 158 -13.94 -3.03 6.08
CA ARG A 158 -15.19 -3.75 5.93
C ARG A 158 -16.14 -3.37 7.07
N LYS A 159 -17.43 -3.16 6.75
CA LYS A 159 -18.44 -2.84 7.75
C LYS A 159 -18.52 -3.92 8.83
N ARG A 160 -18.53 -3.48 10.08
CA ARG A 160 -18.66 -4.28 11.32
C ARG A 160 -19.82 -3.76 12.17
N ALA A 161 -20.92 -3.36 11.54
CA ALA A 161 -22.10 -2.87 12.24
C ALA A 161 -23.02 -4.02 12.68
N GLU A 162 -24.02 -3.72 13.50
CA GLU A 162 -24.96 -4.72 14.04
C GLU A 162 -25.74 -5.45 12.95
N GLU A 163 -26.24 -4.72 11.93
CA GLU A 163 -27.06 -5.29 10.84
C GLU A 163 -26.24 -5.76 9.64
N VAL A 164 -25.07 -5.13 9.39
CA VAL A 164 -24.22 -5.43 8.24
C VAL A 164 -22.79 -5.61 8.73
N ASN A 165 -22.36 -6.87 8.83
CA ASN A 165 -21.05 -7.23 9.35
C ASN A 165 -20.38 -8.25 8.45
N TRP A 166 -19.30 -7.83 7.78
CA TRP A 166 -18.52 -8.70 6.90
C TRP A 166 -17.98 -9.95 7.58
N TYR A 167 -17.62 -9.83 8.84
CA TYR A 167 -16.96 -10.91 9.58
C TYR A 167 -17.91 -11.99 10.07
N THR A 168 -19.23 -11.71 10.06
CA THR A 168 -20.26 -12.70 10.37
C THR A 168 -20.80 -13.42 9.13
N GLU A 169 -20.42 -12.97 7.92
CA GLU A 169 -20.81 -13.62 6.68
C GLU A 169 -20.15 -15.01 6.57
N PRO A 170 -20.89 -16.03 6.09
CA PRO A 170 -20.33 -17.34 5.83
C PRO A 170 -19.16 -17.28 4.86
N MET A 171 -18.13 -18.14 5.07
CA MET A 171 -16.94 -18.16 4.23
C MET A 171 -17.25 -18.32 2.74
N ALA A 172 -18.23 -19.16 2.40
CA ALA A 172 -18.63 -19.40 1.01
C ALA A 172 -19.17 -18.11 0.33
N GLU A 173 -19.97 -17.32 1.06
CA GLU A 173 -20.50 -16.05 0.55
C GLU A 173 -19.38 -14.99 0.40
N ARG A 174 -18.49 -14.90 1.37
CA ARG A 174 -17.31 -14.03 1.26
C ARG A 174 -16.45 -14.40 0.05
N GLN A 175 -16.24 -15.69 -0.19
CA GLN A 175 -15.49 -16.19 -1.33
C GLN A 175 -16.19 -15.82 -2.66
N ARG A 176 -17.51 -16.03 -2.78
CA ARG A 176 -18.30 -15.68 -3.96
C ARG A 176 -18.18 -14.19 -4.28
N MET A 177 -18.47 -13.34 -3.29
CA MET A 177 -18.41 -11.88 -3.45
C MET A 177 -16.99 -11.40 -3.81
N MET A 178 -15.96 -11.92 -3.17
CA MET A 178 -14.57 -11.57 -3.48
C MET A 178 -14.12 -12.07 -4.85
N HIS A 179 -14.65 -13.20 -5.33
CA HIS A 179 -14.41 -13.66 -6.70
C HIS A 179 -14.97 -12.67 -7.73
N GLU A 180 -16.22 -12.25 -7.57
CA GLU A 180 -16.87 -11.25 -8.44
C GLU A 180 -16.12 -9.91 -8.44
N HIS A 181 -15.75 -9.41 -7.25
CA HIS A 181 -14.93 -8.23 -7.07
C HIS A 181 -13.59 -8.34 -7.81
N GLY A 182 -12.91 -9.48 -7.67
CA GLY A 182 -11.66 -9.75 -8.36
C GLY A 182 -11.78 -9.78 -9.88
N MET A 183 -12.94 -10.21 -10.42
CA MET A 183 -13.20 -10.19 -11.86
C MET A 183 -13.29 -8.75 -12.42
N ILE A 184 -13.84 -7.81 -11.67
CA ILE A 184 -13.84 -6.39 -12.04
C ILE A 184 -12.41 -5.85 -12.07
N GLY A 185 -11.63 -6.08 -11.00
CA GLY A 185 -10.23 -5.64 -10.95
C GLY A 185 -9.39 -6.15 -12.13
N ARG A 186 -9.61 -7.40 -12.56
CA ARG A 186 -8.90 -8.01 -13.70
C ARG A 186 -9.13 -7.30 -15.02
N ARG A 187 -10.29 -6.69 -15.25
CA ARG A 187 -10.57 -5.92 -16.50
C ARG A 187 -9.64 -4.70 -16.65
N TYR A 188 -9.09 -4.22 -15.54
CA TYR A 188 -8.20 -3.08 -15.50
C TYR A 188 -6.71 -3.45 -15.40
N ALA A 189 -6.38 -4.74 -15.38
CA ALA A 189 -5.01 -5.23 -15.14
C ALA A 189 -3.96 -4.73 -16.14
N ASP A 190 -4.37 -4.40 -17.37
CA ASP A 190 -3.49 -3.85 -18.40
C ASP A 190 -3.18 -2.35 -18.19
N HIS A 191 -3.98 -1.66 -17.37
CA HIS A 191 -3.91 -0.21 -17.16
C HIS A 191 -3.55 0.20 -15.74
N VAL A 192 -3.81 -0.67 -14.75
CA VAL A 192 -3.59 -0.41 -13.32
C VAL A 192 -2.86 -1.57 -12.69
N ARG A 193 -1.79 -1.28 -11.96
CA ARG A 193 -1.22 -2.20 -10.98
C ARG A 193 -1.80 -1.89 -9.62
N GLN A 194 -2.17 -2.92 -8.88
CA GLN A 194 -2.70 -2.81 -7.52
C GLN A 194 -1.75 -3.53 -6.55
N ILE A 195 -1.48 -2.88 -5.44
CA ILE A 195 -0.87 -3.50 -4.27
C ILE A 195 -1.88 -3.34 -3.13
N ILE A 196 -2.21 -4.43 -2.48
CA ILE A 196 -3.15 -4.44 -1.37
C ILE A 196 -2.41 -5.01 -0.16
N SER A 197 -2.53 -4.33 0.98
CA SER A 197 -1.91 -4.75 2.23
C SER A 197 -2.89 -4.68 3.38
N GLY A 198 -2.71 -5.55 4.38
CA GLY A 198 -3.53 -5.61 5.59
C GLY A 198 -2.90 -4.82 6.73
N SER A 199 -3.72 -4.22 7.57
CA SER A 199 -3.25 -3.45 8.74
C SER A 199 -4.10 -3.68 9.99
N ILE A 200 -4.92 -4.72 10.02
CA ILE A 200 -5.71 -5.07 11.20
C ILE A 200 -4.77 -5.27 12.41
N GLY A 201 -4.93 -4.43 13.44
CA GLY A 201 -4.08 -4.42 14.62
C GLY A 201 -2.78 -3.64 14.50
N LEU A 202 -2.55 -2.97 13.34
CA LEU A 202 -1.39 -2.12 13.09
C LEU A 202 -1.77 -0.65 12.88
N ASP A 203 -2.96 -0.39 12.35
CA ASP A 203 -3.46 0.95 12.07
C ASP A 203 -4.97 1.05 12.31
N ASP A 204 -5.55 2.23 12.15
CA ASP A 204 -6.99 2.49 12.39
C ASP A 204 -7.88 1.84 11.33
N TRP A 205 -7.40 1.66 10.10
CA TRP A 205 -8.08 1.01 8.99
C TRP A 205 -7.57 -0.41 8.79
N GLU A 206 -8.34 -1.25 8.12
CA GLU A 206 -8.03 -2.68 7.97
C GLU A 206 -7.13 -3.00 6.77
N TRP A 207 -7.23 -2.18 5.70
CA TRP A 207 -6.44 -2.37 4.47
C TRP A 207 -5.97 -1.06 3.87
N ALA A 208 -4.81 -1.13 3.21
CA ALA A 208 -4.35 -0.15 2.24
C ALA A 208 -4.57 -0.67 0.83
N VAL A 209 -4.99 0.19 -0.06
CA VAL A 209 -5.04 -0.06 -1.50
C VAL A 209 -4.20 0.98 -2.21
N ASP A 210 -3.18 0.52 -2.91
CA ASP A 210 -2.32 1.32 -3.77
C ASP A 210 -2.61 0.99 -5.23
N LEU A 211 -2.96 2.00 -5.99
CA LEU A 211 -3.20 1.93 -7.43
C LEU A 211 -2.13 2.72 -8.16
N PHE A 212 -1.54 2.13 -9.19
CA PHE A 212 -0.50 2.75 -10.02
C PHE A 212 -0.93 2.72 -11.49
N SER A 213 -0.81 3.85 -12.19
CA SER A 213 -1.17 3.97 -13.61
C SER A 213 -0.46 5.16 -14.27
N ASN A 214 -0.35 5.13 -15.61
CA ASN A 214 0.05 6.29 -16.40
C ASN A 214 -1.14 7.19 -16.80
N ASP A 215 -2.38 6.78 -16.48
CA ASP A 215 -3.59 7.58 -16.67
C ASP A 215 -4.39 7.63 -15.35
N PRO A 216 -4.45 8.77 -14.64
CA PRO A 216 -5.16 8.87 -13.36
C PRO A 216 -6.68 8.72 -13.51
N VAL A 217 -7.24 8.91 -14.71
CA VAL A 217 -8.68 8.73 -14.97
C VAL A 217 -9.07 7.26 -14.79
N VAL A 218 -8.13 6.34 -14.99
CA VAL A 218 -8.37 4.91 -14.79
C VAL A 218 -8.69 4.58 -13.34
N PHE A 219 -8.08 5.25 -12.36
CA PHE A 219 -8.42 5.10 -10.94
C PHE A 219 -9.90 5.38 -10.69
N LYS A 220 -10.38 6.51 -11.23
CA LYS A 220 -11.78 6.89 -11.11
C LYS A 220 -12.71 5.86 -11.75
N LYS A 221 -12.38 5.36 -12.96
CA LYS A 221 -13.19 4.36 -13.66
C LYS A 221 -13.26 3.05 -12.88
N LEU A 222 -12.11 2.54 -12.45
CA LEU A 222 -12.02 1.31 -11.67
C LEU A 222 -12.84 1.40 -10.37
N ILE A 223 -12.61 2.42 -9.58
CA ILE A 223 -13.31 2.58 -8.29
C ILE A 223 -14.79 2.83 -8.49
N TYR A 224 -15.18 3.58 -9.54
CA TYR A 224 -16.59 3.77 -9.87
C TYR A 224 -17.28 2.45 -10.20
N GLU A 225 -16.68 1.60 -11.04
CA GLU A 225 -17.22 0.29 -11.39
C GLU A 225 -17.31 -0.63 -10.16
N MET A 226 -16.25 -0.66 -9.33
CA MET A 226 -16.25 -1.44 -8.09
C MET A 226 -17.31 -1.00 -7.07
N ARG A 227 -17.83 0.23 -7.13
CA ARG A 227 -18.93 0.66 -6.25
C ARG A 227 -20.24 -0.11 -6.46
N PHE A 228 -20.40 -0.74 -7.62
CA PHE A 228 -21.60 -1.50 -7.98
C PHE A 228 -21.47 -3.00 -7.73
N ASP A 229 -20.30 -3.51 -7.42
CA ASP A 229 -20.20 -4.90 -6.99
C ASP A 229 -20.74 -5.08 -5.58
N GLU A 230 -21.26 -6.27 -5.29
CA GLU A 230 -21.99 -6.54 -4.06
C GLU A 230 -21.13 -6.30 -2.81
N VAL A 231 -19.88 -6.76 -2.82
CA VAL A 231 -19.01 -6.64 -1.63
C VAL A 231 -18.63 -5.19 -1.34
N SER A 232 -18.38 -4.40 -2.38
CA SER A 232 -18.06 -2.98 -2.18
C SER A 232 -19.27 -2.15 -1.82
N ALA A 233 -20.39 -2.37 -2.51
CA ALA A 233 -21.65 -1.66 -2.25
C ALA A 233 -22.16 -1.90 -0.83
N LYS A 234 -22.05 -3.13 -0.34
CA LYS A 234 -22.62 -3.55 0.94
C LYS A 234 -21.68 -3.37 2.13
N TYR A 235 -20.38 -3.66 1.94
CA TYR A 235 -19.45 -3.76 3.07
C TYR A 235 -18.30 -2.76 3.05
N ALA A 236 -17.92 -2.18 1.89
CA ALA A 236 -16.71 -1.35 1.86
C ALA A 236 -16.94 0.04 2.47
N LEU A 237 -16.00 0.45 3.32
CA LEU A 237 -15.81 1.82 3.79
C LEU A 237 -14.50 2.32 3.24
N PHE A 238 -14.51 3.46 2.59
CA PHE A 238 -13.33 4.06 1.97
C PHE A 238 -12.87 5.26 2.79
N GLY A 239 -11.61 5.29 3.13
CA GLY A 239 -10.96 6.44 3.74
C GLY A 239 -10.59 7.52 2.74
N SER A 240 -9.65 8.35 3.11
CA SER A 240 -9.19 9.47 2.28
C SER A 240 -8.35 8.96 1.10
N PHE A 241 -8.61 9.51 -0.08
CA PHE A 241 -7.80 9.25 -1.28
C PHE A 241 -6.63 10.22 -1.34
N HIS A 242 -5.43 9.67 -1.55
CA HIS A 242 -4.18 10.39 -1.73
C HIS A 242 -3.64 10.12 -3.13
N VAL A 243 -3.65 11.14 -3.98
CA VAL A 243 -3.22 11.02 -5.37
C VAL A 243 -1.96 11.85 -5.57
N GLY A 244 -0.93 11.26 -6.16
CA GLY A 244 0.34 11.91 -6.42
C GLY A 244 0.96 11.51 -7.75
N LEU A 245 1.86 12.38 -8.22
CA LEU A 245 2.74 12.13 -9.36
C LEU A 245 4.06 11.58 -8.84
N ARG A 246 4.60 10.56 -9.50
CA ARG A 246 5.94 10.05 -9.22
C ARG A 246 6.95 11.19 -9.27
N LEU A 247 7.67 11.39 -8.18
CA LEU A 247 8.73 12.37 -8.08
C LEU A 247 10.07 11.62 -8.00
N PRO A 248 10.81 11.51 -9.11
CA PRO A 248 12.17 10.96 -9.08
C PRO A 248 13.04 11.80 -8.13
N ILE A 249 13.87 11.15 -7.33
CA ILE A 249 14.67 11.82 -6.31
C ILE A 249 15.57 12.91 -6.93
N ASP A 250 16.10 12.68 -8.12
CA ASP A 250 16.91 13.68 -8.86
C ASP A 250 16.11 14.94 -9.25
N ARG A 251 14.79 14.88 -9.26
CA ARG A 251 13.91 16.02 -9.54
C ARG A 251 13.47 16.79 -8.29
N LEU A 252 13.90 16.38 -7.10
CA LEU A 252 13.50 17.02 -5.85
C LEU A 252 13.90 18.52 -5.82
N SER A 253 15.09 18.89 -6.30
CA SER A 253 15.48 20.32 -6.41
C SER A 253 14.54 21.11 -7.32
N ASN A 254 14.09 20.52 -8.44
CA ASN A 254 13.12 21.16 -9.33
C ASN A 254 11.79 21.36 -8.60
N TRP A 255 11.30 20.33 -7.91
CA TRP A 255 10.06 20.40 -7.14
C TRP A 255 10.12 21.48 -6.06
N LEU A 256 11.25 21.58 -5.32
CA LEU A 256 11.48 22.63 -4.32
C LEU A 256 11.55 24.03 -4.93
N ALA A 257 11.90 24.15 -6.21
CA ALA A 257 11.86 25.38 -6.99
C ALA A 257 10.48 25.66 -7.65
N GLY A 258 9.49 24.80 -7.42
CA GLY A 258 8.13 24.93 -7.98
C GLY A 258 7.95 24.39 -9.39
N ASN A 259 8.83 23.50 -9.85
CA ASN A 259 8.81 22.87 -11.18
C ASN A 259 8.79 21.34 -11.05
N LEU A 260 8.21 20.62 -12.00
CA LEU A 260 8.18 19.16 -12.07
C LEU A 260 8.83 18.64 -13.35
#